data_e75786e7825e6cb18645df28f5302936
#
_entry.id   e75786e7825e6cb18645df28f5302936
#
_cell.length_a   1.000
_cell.length_b   1.000
_cell.length_c   1.000
_cell.angle_alpha   90.00
_cell.angle_beta   90.00
_cell.angle_gamma   90.00
#
_symmetry.space_group_name_H-M   'P 1'
#
loop_
_entity.id
_entity.type
_entity.pdbx_description
1 polymer ?
#
loop_
_entity_poly.entity_id
_entity_poly.type
_entity_poly.pdbx_seq_one_letter_code
_entity_poly.pdbx_strand_id
1 'polypeptide(L)'
;MILYNNAFDLYHTIFRVLHLISKVDANVSIEVDRVRIWDYYLLFPNQIFHIKPRRNEVEFKKILKQLNITKANPYHKISDERMTLEKIKPYQIAALNCLASYNIISKDELLEDKISILSKELLTQYVNSIGNLSSREKNIITIVTSQFYDISLFGENGLKSRSDLLESKYDAE
;
A
#
# COMPACT_ATOMS: atom_id res chain seq x y z
N MET A 1 25.37 -8.59 -14.37
CA MET A 1 24.99 -8.57 -12.94
C MET A 1 23.51 -8.30 -12.86
N ILE A 2 22.69 -9.28 -12.45
CA ILE A 2 21.25 -9.08 -12.26
C ILE A 2 21.11 -8.34 -10.93
N LEU A 3 20.78 -7.05 -10.98
CA LEU A 3 20.43 -6.29 -9.77
C LEU A 3 19.06 -6.78 -9.28
N TYR A 4 19.07 -7.53 -8.19
CA TYR A 4 17.84 -7.94 -7.52
C TYR A 4 17.08 -6.71 -7.02
N ASN A 5 15.82 -6.60 -7.42
CA ASN A 5 14.96 -5.48 -7.04
C ASN A 5 13.68 -6.01 -6.37
N ASN A 6 13.54 -5.76 -5.08
CA ASN A 6 12.40 -6.19 -4.26
C ASN A 6 11.04 -5.71 -4.79
N ALA A 7 11.01 -4.66 -5.62
CA ALA A 7 9.79 -4.16 -6.24
C ALA A 7 9.22 -5.12 -7.30
N PHE A 8 10.08 -5.94 -7.92
CA PHE A 8 9.74 -6.90 -8.97
C PHE A 8 9.93 -8.34 -8.51
N ASP A 9 9.62 -8.61 -7.25
CA ASP A 9 9.72 -9.93 -6.64
C ASP A 9 8.41 -10.29 -5.96
N LEU A 10 7.85 -11.44 -6.33
CA LEU A 10 6.55 -11.90 -5.83
C LEU A 10 6.59 -12.18 -4.32
N TYR A 11 7.67 -12.82 -3.82
CA TYR A 11 7.79 -13.16 -2.41
C TYR A 11 7.82 -11.91 -1.53
N HIS A 12 8.63 -10.92 -1.91
CA HIS A 12 8.66 -9.63 -1.22
C HIS A 12 7.33 -8.88 -1.31
N THR A 13 6.61 -9.02 -2.43
CA THR A 13 5.27 -8.41 -2.57
C THR A 13 4.26 -9.09 -1.64
N ILE A 14 4.27 -10.42 -1.56
CA ILE A 14 3.44 -11.17 -0.59
C ILE A 14 3.75 -10.72 0.84
N PHE A 15 5.05 -10.64 1.20
CA PHE A 15 5.49 -10.15 2.50
C PHE A 15 4.88 -8.78 2.84
N ARG A 16 4.99 -7.81 1.94
CA ARG A 16 4.47 -6.46 2.15
C ARG A 16 2.94 -6.44 2.24
N VAL A 17 2.25 -7.11 1.33
CA VAL A 17 0.78 -7.16 1.30
C VAL A 17 0.23 -7.81 2.55
N LEU A 18 0.79 -8.93 3.01
CA LEU A 18 0.39 -9.58 4.27
C LEU A 18 0.49 -8.63 5.47
N HIS A 19 1.60 -7.92 5.59
CA HIS A 19 1.78 -6.94 6.67
C HIS A 19 0.81 -5.75 6.57
N LEU A 20 0.51 -5.27 5.35
CA LEU A 20 -0.46 -4.20 5.12
C LEU A 20 -1.87 -4.62 5.54
N ILE A 21 -2.38 -5.74 5.00
CA ILE A 21 -3.75 -6.18 5.28
C ILE A 21 -3.92 -6.67 6.72
N SER A 22 -2.85 -7.09 7.40
CA SER A 22 -2.92 -7.49 8.82
C SER A 22 -3.30 -6.33 9.76
N LYS A 23 -3.19 -5.09 9.32
CA LYS A 23 -3.56 -3.88 10.06
C LYS A 23 -5.00 -3.43 9.81
N VAL A 24 -5.66 -4.04 8.84
CA VAL A 24 -7.07 -3.75 8.51
C VAL A 24 -7.99 -4.60 9.37
N ASP A 25 -9.16 -4.06 9.72
CA ASP A 25 -10.19 -4.82 10.40
C ASP A 25 -10.70 -5.93 9.47
N ALA A 26 -10.77 -7.17 9.99
CA ALA A 26 -11.22 -8.33 9.23
C ALA A 26 -12.70 -8.24 8.80
N ASN A 27 -13.49 -7.38 9.45
CA ASN A 27 -14.90 -7.17 9.11
C ASN A 27 -15.11 -6.11 8.02
N VAL A 28 -14.04 -5.52 7.51
CA VAL A 28 -14.09 -4.45 6.51
C VAL A 28 -13.47 -4.92 5.22
N SER A 29 -14.16 -4.66 4.11
CA SER A 29 -13.62 -4.82 2.76
C SER A 29 -12.91 -3.53 2.34
N ILE A 30 -11.72 -3.67 1.73
CA ILE A 30 -10.92 -2.56 1.21
C ILE A 30 -10.65 -2.72 -0.28
N GLU A 31 -10.48 -1.62 -0.97
CA GLU A 31 -10.26 -1.60 -2.41
C GLU A 31 -8.84 -2.10 -2.76
N VAL A 32 -8.72 -2.89 -3.82
CA VAL A 32 -7.44 -3.38 -4.36
C VAL A 32 -6.50 -2.21 -4.68
N ASP A 33 -7.01 -1.16 -5.32
CA ASP A 33 -6.22 0.02 -5.66
C ASP A 33 -5.67 0.74 -4.43
N ARG A 34 -6.40 0.75 -3.32
CA ARG A 34 -5.92 1.30 -2.04
C ARG A 34 -4.68 0.55 -1.55
N VAL A 35 -4.73 -0.78 -1.55
CA VAL A 35 -3.60 -1.61 -1.12
C VAL A 35 -2.43 -1.47 -2.09
N ARG A 36 -2.67 -1.34 -3.40
CA ARG A 36 -1.63 -1.08 -4.40
C ARG A 36 -0.90 0.25 -4.14
N ILE A 37 -1.63 1.31 -3.81
CA ILE A 37 -1.07 2.61 -3.44
C ILE A 37 -0.25 2.49 -2.13
N TRP A 38 -0.76 1.78 -1.13
CA TRP A 38 -0.04 1.56 0.13
C TRP A 38 1.26 0.79 -0.08
N ASP A 39 1.25 -0.27 -0.89
CA ASP A 39 2.44 -1.05 -1.24
C ASP A 39 3.48 -0.20 -1.98
N TYR A 40 3.03 0.71 -2.85
CA TYR A 40 3.91 1.67 -3.51
C TYR A 40 4.67 2.55 -2.50
N TYR A 41 3.98 3.11 -1.51
CA TYR A 41 4.64 3.92 -0.48
C TYR A 41 5.54 3.11 0.47
N LEU A 42 5.25 1.84 0.65
CA LEU A 42 6.11 0.94 1.40
C LEU A 42 7.42 0.65 0.66
N LEU A 43 7.36 0.53 -0.67
CA LEU A 43 8.52 0.38 -1.55
C LEU A 43 9.32 1.69 -1.70
N PHE A 44 8.60 2.81 -1.82
CA PHE A 44 9.17 4.14 -2.09
C PHE A 44 8.79 5.14 -0.98
N PRO A 45 9.27 4.96 0.25
CA PRO A 45 8.84 5.73 1.41
C PRO A 45 8.99 7.24 1.27
N ASN A 46 10.01 7.68 0.51
CA ASN A 46 10.27 9.11 0.31
C ASN A 46 9.14 9.81 -0.49
N GLN A 47 8.39 9.04 -1.27
CA GLN A 47 7.29 9.57 -2.08
C GLN A 47 6.08 9.98 -1.22
N ILE A 48 6.00 9.51 0.02
CA ILE A 48 4.92 9.88 0.94
C ILE A 48 4.82 11.40 1.18
N PHE A 49 5.94 12.12 1.04
CA PHE A 49 5.99 13.57 1.17
C PHE A 49 5.36 14.32 -0.02
N HIS A 50 5.04 13.64 -1.11
CA HIS A 50 4.31 14.23 -2.24
C HIS A 50 2.82 14.40 -1.91
N ILE A 51 2.27 13.58 -1.01
CA ILE A 51 0.91 13.78 -0.49
C ILE A 51 0.93 14.91 0.55
N LYS A 52 0.43 16.07 0.13
CA LYS A 52 0.37 17.25 1.03
C LYS A 52 -0.81 17.11 1.99
N PRO A 53 -0.56 17.15 3.32
CA PRO A 53 -1.63 17.18 4.30
C PRO A 53 -2.48 18.43 4.14
N ARG A 54 -3.79 18.30 4.30
CA ARG A 54 -4.73 19.40 4.32
C ARG A 54 -4.61 20.22 5.60
N ARG A 55 -5.26 21.38 5.63
CA ARG A 55 -5.21 22.29 6.78
C ARG A 55 -5.76 21.63 8.05
N ASN A 56 -6.79 20.83 7.94
CA ASN A 56 -7.45 20.11 9.05
C ASN A 56 -6.78 18.77 9.42
N GLU A 57 -5.87 18.24 8.61
CA GLU A 57 -5.15 16.98 8.87
C GLU A 57 -3.93 17.21 9.76
N VAL A 58 -4.17 17.64 11.01
CA VAL A 58 -3.10 18.03 11.94
C VAL A 58 -2.24 16.83 12.34
N GLU A 59 -2.86 15.68 12.63
CA GLU A 59 -2.14 14.46 13.01
C GLU A 59 -1.26 13.94 11.84
N PHE A 60 -1.75 13.98 10.62
CA PHE A 60 -0.94 13.61 9.46
C PHE A 60 0.31 14.47 9.33
N LYS A 61 0.18 15.79 9.51
CA LYS A 61 1.32 16.73 9.52
C LYS A 61 2.32 16.41 10.62
N LYS A 62 1.83 16.08 11.82
CA LYS A 62 2.66 15.71 12.96
C LYS A 62 3.43 14.43 12.71
N ILE A 63 2.75 13.40 12.22
CA ILE A 63 3.36 12.11 11.90
C ILE A 63 4.43 12.26 10.81
N LEU A 64 4.15 12.99 9.72
CA LEU A 64 5.14 13.26 8.67
C LEU A 64 6.41 13.95 9.17
N LYS A 65 6.30 14.85 10.18
CA LYS A 65 7.46 15.50 10.79
C LYS A 65 8.27 14.55 11.69
N GLN A 66 7.60 13.57 12.29
CA GLN A 66 8.23 12.59 13.17
C GLN A 66 8.86 11.41 12.40
N LEU A 67 8.48 11.25 11.12
CA LEU A 67 9.08 10.24 10.27
C LEU A 67 10.55 10.52 10.08
N ASN A 68 11.36 9.62 10.61
CA ASN A 68 12.81 9.60 10.37
C ASN A 68 13.10 8.96 9.00
N ILE A 69 12.47 9.51 7.94
CA ILE A 69 12.71 9.10 6.56
C ILE A 69 13.65 10.16 5.97
N THR A 70 14.84 9.73 5.59
CA THR A 70 15.78 10.59 4.87
C THR A 70 15.10 11.08 3.60
N LYS A 71 14.99 12.40 3.42
CA LYS A 71 14.48 12.99 2.18
C LYS A 71 15.29 12.41 1.01
N ALA A 72 14.59 12.05 -0.05
CA ALA A 72 15.24 11.48 -1.23
C ALA A 72 16.37 12.38 -1.71
N ASN A 73 17.47 11.76 -2.11
CA ASN A 73 18.48 12.44 -2.87
C ASN A 73 17.81 13.02 -4.15
N PRO A 74 17.89 14.34 -4.41
CA PRO A 74 17.26 14.97 -5.58
C PRO A 74 17.66 14.33 -6.91
N TYR A 75 18.80 13.61 -6.94
CA TYR A 75 19.32 12.92 -8.12
C TYR A 75 18.70 11.52 -8.33
N HIS A 76 17.95 10.99 -7.37
CA HIS A 76 17.22 9.72 -7.48
C HIS A 76 15.71 9.95 -7.59
N LYS A 77 15.29 10.85 -8.48
CA LYS A 77 13.86 11.01 -8.80
C LYS A 77 13.37 9.79 -9.57
N ILE A 78 12.27 9.20 -9.08
CA ILE A 78 11.46 8.34 -9.91
C ILE A 78 10.87 9.24 -10.99
N SER A 79 11.27 9.05 -12.24
CA SER A 79 10.90 9.95 -13.33
C SER A 79 9.41 9.90 -13.69
N ASP A 80 8.76 8.77 -13.41
CA ASP A 80 7.33 8.55 -13.64
C ASP A 80 6.79 7.58 -12.58
N GLU A 81 6.08 8.11 -11.60
CA GLU A 81 5.52 7.36 -10.48
C GLU A 81 4.35 6.47 -10.91
N ARG A 82 3.51 6.94 -11.83
CA ARG A 82 2.41 6.15 -12.40
C ARG A 82 2.94 4.95 -13.17
N MET A 83 3.90 5.17 -14.05
CA MET A 83 4.54 4.09 -14.80
C MET A 83 5.20 3.07 -13.87
N THR A 84 5.80 3.53 -12.77
CA THR A 84 6.39 2.64 -11.77
C THR A 84 5.32 1.79 -11.08
N LEU A 85 4.18 2.39 -10.67
CA LEU A 85 3.07 1.65 -10.09
C LEU A 85 2.50 0.63 -11.08
N GLU A 86 2.37 0.98 -12.36
CA GLU A 86 1.90 0.03 -13.38
C GLU A 86 2.90 -1.12 -13.64
N LYS A 87 4.20 -0.87 -13.59
CA LYS A 87 5.22 -1.92 -13.72
C LYS A 87 5.20 -2.93 -12.57
N ILE A 88 4.87 -2.52 -11.35
CA ILE A 88 4.77 -3.43 -10.20
C ILE A 88 3.40 -4.11 -10.08
N LYS A 89 2.37 -3.62 -10.78
CA LYS A 89 1.01 -4.17 -10.76
C LYS A 89 0.93 -5.68 -10.95
N PRO A 90 1.64 -6.32 -11.92
CA PRO A 90 1.58 -7.77 -12.10
C PRO A 90 1.98 -8.54 -10.83
N TYR A 91 2.97 -8.06 -10.10
CA TYR A 91 3.42 -8.68 -8.84
C TYR A 91 2.41 -8.47 -7.71
N GLN A 92 1.80 -7.29 -7.64
CA GLN A 92 0.74 -6.98 -6.67
C GLN A 92 -0.48 -7.86 -6.88
N ILE A 93 -0.96 -7.99 -8.11
CA ILE A 93 -2.11 -8.84 -8.44
C ILE A 93 -1.78 -10.33 -8.23
N ALA A 94 -0.58 -10.77 -8.61
CA ALA A 94 -0.14 -12.15 -8.36
C ALA A 94 -0.08 -12.46 -6.85
N ALA A 95 0.40 -11.51 -6.03
CA ALA A 95 0.40 -11.67 -4.58
C ALA A 95 -1.01 -11.81 -4.01
N LEU A 96 -1.96 -10.96 -4.42
CA LEU A 96 -3.35 -11.04 -4.00
C LEU A 96 -4.00 -12.36 -4.42
N ASN A 97 -3.79 -12.80 -5.65
CA ASN A 97 -4.27 -14.12 -6.13
C ASN A 97 -3.67 -15.28 -5.33
N CYS A 98 -2.40 -15.18 -4.95
CA CYS A 98 -1.76 -16.15 -4.07
C CYS A 98 -2.47 -16.20 -2.70
N LEU A 99 -2.73 -15.05 -2.07
CA LEU A 99 -3.43 -14.99 -0.78
C LEU A 99 -4.87 -15.52 -0.87
N ALA A 100 -5.55 -15.28 -2.00
CA ALA A 100 -6.88 -15.84 -2.25
C ALA A 100 -6.83 -17.37 -2.41
N SER A 101 -5.81 -17.92 -3.07
CA SER A 101 -5.64 -19.37 -3.24
C SER A 101 -5.37 -20.10 -1.92
N TYR A 102 -4.80 -19.41 -0.93
CA TYR A 102 -4.60 -19.92 0.44
C TYR A 102 -5.77 -19.61 1.39
N ASN A 103 -6.91 -19.10 0.88
CA ASN A 103 -8.09 -18.74 1.68
C ASN A 103 -7.80 -17.70 2.78
N ILE A 104 -6.81 -16.86 2.60
CA ILE A 104 -6.54 -15.73 3.50
C ILE A 104 -7.50 -14.58 3.21
N ILE A 105 -7.73 -14.31 1.92
CA ILE A 105 -8.70 -13.32 1.44
C ILE A 105 -9.74 -13.96 0.53
N SER A 106 -10.90 -13.31 0.39
CA SER A 106 -11.98 -13.78 -0.47
C SER A 106 -11.63 -13.66 -1.94
N LYS A 107 -11.77 -14.79 -2.67
CA LYS A 107 -11.59 -14.82 -4.12
C LYS A 107 -12.71 -14.07 -4.85
N ASP A 108 -13.94 -14.18 -4.36
CA ASP A 108 -15.11 -13.56 -5.00
C ASP A 108 -15.04 -12.03 -4.86
N GLU A 109 -14.70 -11.52 -3.67
CA GLU A 109 -14.48 -10.10 -3.46
C GLU A 109 -13.28 -9.56 -4.29
N LEU A 110 -12.23 -10.37 -4.43
CA LEU A 110 -11.08 -9.99 -5.25
C LEU A 110 -11.44 -9.80 -6.73
N LEU A 111 -12.40 -10.58 -7.26
CA LEU A 111 -12.92 -10.40 -8.61
C LEU A 111 -13.71 -9.08 -8.78
N GLU A 112 -14.18 -8.51 -7.68
CA GLU A 112 -14.85 -7.21 -7.61
C GLU A 112 -13.91 -6.06 -7.18
N ASP A 113 -12.59 -6.24 -7.36
CA ASP A 113 -11.54 -5.31 -6.96
C ASP A 113 -11.55 -4.93 -5.46
N LYS A 114 -12.00 -5.87 -4.61
CA LYS A 114 -12.04 -5.72 -3.16
C LYS A 114 -11.23 -6.81 -2.45
N ILE A 115 -10.77 -6.49 -1.25
CA ILE A 115 -10.03 -7.39 -0.38
C ILE A 115 -10.79 -7.53 0.92
N SER A 116 -11.30 -8.74 1.20
CA SER A 116 -11.93 -9.12 2.46
C SER A 116 -11.17 -10.27 3.08
N ILE A 117 -10.83 -10.15 4.36
CA ILE A 117 -10.06 -11.17 5.09
C ILE A 117 -11.02 -12.29 5.48
N LEU A 118 -10.74 -13.53 5.02
CA LEU A 118 -11.53 -14.71 5.36
C LEU A 118 -11.12 -15.32 6.70
N SER A 119 -9.82 -15.32 6.98
CA SER A 119 -9.28 -15.91 8.20
C SER A 119 -8.19 -15.03 8.80
N LYS A 120 -8.54 -14.35 9.89
CA LYS A 120 -7.60 -13.55 10.65
C LYS A 120 -6.53 -14.42 11.33
N GLU A 121 -6.89 -15.64 11.69
CA GLU A 121 -5.98 -16.61 12.30
C GLU A 121 -4.89 -17.03 11.33
N LEU A 122 -5.27 -17.45 10.12
CA LEU A 122 -4.32 -17.79 9.06
C LEU A 122 -3.43 -16.60 8.71
N LEU A 123 -4.03 -15.42 8.54
CA LEU A 123 -3.28 -14.19 8.27
C LEU A 123 -2.23 -13.94 9.35
N THR A 124 -2.59 -14.05 10.62
CA THR A 124 -1.67 -13.86 11.74
C THR A 124 -0.56 -14.92 11.75
N GLN A 125 -0.88 -16.18 11.47
CA GLN A 125 0.12 -17.26 11.37
C GLN A 125 1.14 -16.97 10.28
N TYR A 126 0.69 -16.57 9.09
CA TYR A 126 1.60 -16.24 7.99
C TYR A 126 2.45 -15.02 8.29
N VAL A 127 1.85 -13.93 8.80
CA VAL A 127 2.61 -12.73 9.20
C VAL A 127 3.70 -13.05 10.21
N ASN A 128 3.42 -13.91 11.18
CA ASN A 128 4.43 -14.34 12.18
C ASN A 128 5.54 -15.22 11.60
N SER A 129 5.27 -15.93 10.50
CA SER A 129 6.22 -16.87 9.88
C SER A 129 7.13 -16.24 8.84
N ILE A 130 6.69 -15.15 8.19
CA ILE A 130 7.41 -14.56 7.03
C ILE A 130 8.50 -13.57 7.41
N GLY A 131 8.65 -13.23 8.68
CA GLY A 131 9.68 -12.31 9.17
C GLY A 131 9.14 -10.96 9.64
N ASN A 132 10.04 -10.17 10.23
CA ASN A 132 9.69 -8.91 10.88
C ASN A 132 9.96 -7.72 9.96
N LEU A 133 9.09 -6.71 10.09
CA LEU A 133 9.28 -5.40 9.48
C LEU A 133 10.42 -4.63 10.17
N SER A 134 11.19 -3.90 9.38
CA SER A 134 12.09 -2.88 9.88
C SER A 134 11.32 -1.72 10.53
N SER A 135 11.98 -0.91 11.34
CA SER A 135 11.36 0.28 11.95
C SER A 135 10.81 1.25 10.89
N ARG A 136 11.50 1.39 9.76
CA ARG A 136 11.06 2.22 8.64
C ARG A 136 9.77 1.70 8.03
N GLU A 137 9.68 0.40 7.74
CA GLU A 137 8.48 -0.23 7.19
C GLU A 137 7.30 -0.13 8.16
N LYS A 138 7.52 -0.34 9.47
CA LYS A 138 6.49 -0.16 10.49
C LYS A 138 5.90 1.25 10.48
N ASN A 139 6.76 2.27 10.38
CA ASN A 139 6.32 3.67 10.33
C ASN A 139 5.45 3.95 9.09
N ILE A 140 5.87 3.46 7.91
CA ILE A 140 5.09 3.64 6.68
C ILE A 140 3.76 2.90 6.77
N ILE A 141 3.75 1.64 7.18
CA ILE A 141 2.52 0.86 7.36
C ILE A 141 1.56 1.59 8.30
N THR A 142 2.05 2.11 9.44
CA THR A 142 1.21 2.87 10.36
C THR A 142 0.53 4.05 9.68
N ILE A 143 1.25 4.80 8.84
CA ILE A 143 0.66 5.95 8.14
C ILE A 143 -0.37 5.52 7.10
N VAL A 144 -0.02 4.58 6.24
CA VAL A 144 -0.90 4.21 5.13
C VAL A 144 -2.16 3.50 5.62
N THR A 145 -2.07 2.74 6.71
CA THR A 145 -3.22 2.02 7.30
C THR A 145 -4.01 2.85 8.32
N SER A 146 -3.59 4.07 8.65
CA SER A 146 -4.35 5.03 9.45
C SER A 146 -4.73 6.25 8.62
N GLN A 147 -3.79 7.15 8.38
CA GLN A 147 -4.07 8.44 7.73
C GLN A 147 -4.58 8.29 6.30
N PHE A 148 -4.03 7.35 5.50
CA PHE A 148 -4.50 7.12 4.14
C PHE A 148 -5.77 6.27 4.11
N TYR A 149 -6.02 5.47 5.13
CA TYR A 149 -7.27 4.72 5.28
C TYR A 149 -8.47 5.66 5.42
N ASP A 150 -8.32 6.74 6.19
CA ASP A 150 -9.38 7.73 6.43
C ASP A 150 -9.66 8.63 5.21
N ILE A 151 -8.77 8.63 4.20
CA ILE A 151 -8.99 9.35 2.95
C ILE A 151 -9.83 8.47 2.03
N SER A 152 -10.94 8.99 1.49
CA SER A 152 -11.69 8.31 0.42
C SER A 152 -10.74 7.90 -0.71
N LEU A 153 -10.95 6.73 -1.32
CA LEU A 153 -10.14 6.34 -2.49
C LEU A 153 -10.42 7.25 -3.69
N PHE A 154 -11.68 7.63 -3.89
CA PHE A 154 -12.22 8.33 -5.04
C PHE A 154 -12.50 9.82 -4.76
N GLY A 155 -12.82 10.54 -5.82
CA GLY A 155 -13.17 11.96 -5.77
C GLY A 155 -11.97 12.90 -5.86
N GLU A 156 -12.25 14.20 -6.05
CA GLU A 156 -11.23 15.25 -6.24
C GLU A 156 -10.19 15.30 -5.13
N ASN A 157 -10.59 14.93 -3.93
CA ASN A 157 -9.75 14.95 -2.74
C ASN A 157 -9.39 13.55 -2.23
N GLY A 158 -9.67 12.54 -3.05
CA GLY A 158 -9.42 11.14 -2.74
C GLY A 158 -7.93 10.75 -2.83
N LEU A 159 -7.63 9.56 -2.38
CA LEU A 159 -6.25 9.06 -2.34
C LEU A 159 -5.66 8.92 -3.75
N LYS A 160 -6.44 8.50 -4.74
CA LYS A 160 -5.99 8.44 -6.15
C LYS A 160 -5.57 9.82 -6.65
N SER A 161 -6.44 10.83 -6.48
CA SER A 161 -6.16 12.19 -6.92
C SER A 161 -4.97 12.81 -6.18
N ARG A 162 -4.89 12.63 -4.87
CA ARG A 162 -3.83 13.22 -4.03
C ARG A 162 -2.47 12.57 -4.23
N SER A 163 -2.42 11.28 -4.54
CA SER A 163 -1.18 10.55 -4.82
C SER A 163 -0.70 10.74 -6.25
N ASP A 164 -1.60 11.08 -7.16
CA ASP A 164 -1.36 11.11 -8.61
C ASP A 164 -0.80 9.78 -9.19
N LEU A 165 -0.98 8.67 -8.47
CA LEU A 165 -0.48 7.35 -8.85
C LEU A 165 -1.43 6.60 -9.78
N LEU A 166 -2.73 6.82 -9.62
CA LEU A 166 -3.78 6.21 -10.42
C LEU A 166 -4.68 7.30 -11.00
N GLU A 167 -5.24 7.00 -12.17
CA GLU A 167 -6.14 7.94 -12.82
C GLU A 167 -7.46 8.04 -12.04
N SER A 168 -7.87 9.26 -11.72
CA SER A 168 -9.08 9.55 -10.95
C SER A 168 -10.15 10.26 -11.77
N LYS A 169 -9.83 10.64 -13.02
CA LYS A 169 -10.69 11.50 -13.87
C LYS A 169 -12.03 10.85 -14.24
N TYR A 170 -12.10 9.52 -14.23
CA TYR A 170 -13.28 8.75 -14.63
C TYR A 170 -13.92 7.98 -13.47
N ASP A 171 -13.43 8.19 -12.25
CA ASP A 171 -14.04 7.58 -11.06
C ASP A 171 -15.41 8.26 -10.83
N ALA A 172 -16.49 7.47 -10.78
CA ALA A 172 -17.79 7.97 -10.36
C ALA A 172 -17.70 8.43 -8.88
N GLU A 173 -18.30 9.60 -8.62
CA GLU A 173 -18.46 10.11 -7.25
C GLU A 173 -19.40 9.24 -6.41
#